data_4f95eebcbf5723580d4e6bab3ef847f6
#
_entry.id   4f95eebcbf5723580d4e6bab3ef847f6
#
_cell.length_a   1.000
_cell.length_b   1.000
_cell.length_c   1.000
_cell.angle_alpha   90.00
_cell.angle_beta   90.00
_cell.angle_gamma   90.00
#
_symmetry.space_group_name_H-M   'P 1'
#
loop_
_entity.id
_entity.type
_entity.pdbx_description
1 polymer ?
#
loop_
_entity_poly.entity_id
_entity_poly.type
_entity_poly.pdbx_seq_one_letter_code
_entity_poly.pdbx_strand_id
1 'polypeptide(L)'
;MILSLIQTSQNRRAELIRFVESLNKQQGIDLSSIQLIFVDQEDNKDVFDNLSKNIEFTYIKYHHCSLSNARNIALQHVKGQFVGFPDDDCWYEPDTLQKALFYLQDGKYQGVTGKGTNEKGQLTSIFPEKADELTVEKRCAAISYTLFFKYCPELKFDEVMGVGSEYNIGAGEETDYLLTLMEKYAYRVYYDPSISIHHPTGAIYDNEKILKRAYSYARGAGYLTRKHNFSFIYKAKLFFRPLIGIFVNFIKMDMIRCRKSYLNLKGRIEGYFFKLTQ
;
A
#
# COMPACT_ATOMS: atom_id res chain seq x y z
N MET A 1 -6.19 -5.45 -22.58
CA MET A 1 -5.30 -4.89 -21.51
C MET A 1 -4.71 -6.02 -20.70
N ILE A 2 -3.41 -5.92 -20.41
CA ILE A 2 -2.74 -6.88 -19.51
C ILE A 2 -2.72 -6.33 -18.10
N LEU A 3 -2.33 -5.05 -17.91
CA LEU A 3 -2.14 -4.45 -16.60
C LEU A 3 -2.93 -3.13 -16.49
N SER A 4 -3.72 -2.98 -15.42
CA SER A 4 -4.29 -1.70 -14.99
C SER A 4 -3.54 -1.19 -13.77
N LEU A 5 -3.04 0.03 -13.83
CA LEU A 5 -2.44 0.73 -12.70
C LEU A 5 -3.46 1.72 -12.15
N ILE A 6 -3.77 1.59 -10.86
CA ILE A 6 -4.69 2.47 -10.15
C ILE A 6 -3.89 3.45 -9.32
N GLN A 7 -3.95 4.73 -9.67
CA GLN A 7 -3.31 5.82 -8.95
C GLN A 7 -4.35 6.83 -8.47
N THR A 8 -4.18 7.31 -7.25
CA THR A 8 -5.04 8.33 -6.65
C THR A 8 -4.17 9.42 -6.06
N SER A 9 -4.55 10.69 -6.16
CA SER A 9 -3.72 11.77 -5.64
C SER A 9 -4.49 12.91 -5.01
N GLN A 10 -3.81 13.54 -4.04
CA GLN A 10 -4.16 14.81 -3.42
C GLN A 10 -2.88 15.67 -3.38
N ASN A 11 -2.78 16.74 -4.23
CA ASN A 11 -1.69 17.74 -4.20
C ASN A 11 -0.25 17.21 -4.36
N ARG A 12 0.00 16.33 -5.34
CA ARG A 12 1.31 15.71 -5.57
C ARG A 12 1.84 15.93 -6.99
N ARG A 13 1.66 17.13 -7.51
CA ARG A 13 1.94 17.45 -8.91
C ARG A 13 3.34 17.08 -9.40
N ALA A 14 4.38 17.42 -8.62
CA ALA A 14 5.76 17.15 -9.02
C ALA A 14 6.06 15.64 -9.02
N GLU A 15 5.53 14.94 -8.05
CA GLU A 15 5.67 13.49 -7.90
C GLU A 15 4.94 12.76 -9.03
N LEU A 16 3.74 13.22 -9.41
CA LEU A 16 2.98 12.67 -10.54
C LEU A 16 3.72 12.83 -11.86
N ILE A 17 4.40 13.97 -12.11
CA ILE A 17 5.24 14.17 -13.30
C ILE A 17 6.33 13.09 -13.34
N ARG A 18 7.04 12.87 -12.23
CA ARG A 18 8.09 11.84 -12.13
C ARG A 18 7.54 10.43 -12.36
N PHE A 19 6.35 10.13 -11.83
CA PHE A 19 5.68 8.87 -12.09
C PHE A 19 5.39 8.66 -13.58
N VAL A 20 4.77 9.65 -14.24
CA VAL A 20 4.47 9.62 -15.68
C VAL A 20 5.74 9.40 -16.50
N GLU A 21 6.83 10.12 -16.20
CA GLU A 21 8.12 9.92 -16.87
C GLU A 21 8.66 8.50 -16.70
N SER A 22 8.55 7.93 -15.49
CA SER A 22 9.01 6.56 -15.21
C SER A 22 8.16 5.50 -15.92
N LEU A 23 6.86 5.75 -16.02
CA LEU A 23 5.93 4.86 -16.72
C LEU A 23 6.19 4.87 -18.23
N ASN A 24 6.46 6.04 -18.83
CA ASN A 24 6.81 6.16 -20.25
C ASN A 24 8.14 5.47 -20.60
N LYS A 25 9.03 5.29 -19.62
CA LYS A 25 10.36 4.66 -19.79
C LYS A 25 10.35 3.15 -19.55
N GLN A 26 9.19 2.54 -19.32
CA GLN A 26 9.12 1.09 -19.11
C GLN A 26 9.59 0.33 -20.36
N GLN A 27 10.38 -0.72 -20.12
CA GLN A 27 11.00 -1.58 -21.14
C GLN A 27 10.52 -3.03 -20.99
N GLY A 28 10.67 -3.82 -22.07
CA GLY A 28 10.32 -5.23 -22.06
C GLY A 28 8.81 -5.51 -21.95
N ILE A 29 7.98 -4.48 -22.13
CA ILE A 29 6.52 -4.57 -22.11
C ILE A 29 5.95 -3.64 -23.20
N ASP A 30 4.89 -4.08 -23.85
CA ASP A 30 4.13 -3.25 -24.77
C ASP A 30 3.27 -2.25 -23.98
N LEU A 31 3.58 -0.96 -24.10
CA LEU A 31 2.83 0.11 -23.42
C LEU A 31 1.35 0.13 -23.81
N SER A 32 0.97 -0.37 -24.99
CA SER A 32 -0.43 -0.46 -25.41
C SER A 32 -1.23 -1.50 -24.62
N SER A 33 -0.54 -2.36 -23.88
CA SER A 33 -1.15 -3.34 -22.97
C SER A 33 -1.41 -2.79 -21.57
N ILE A 34 -0.99 -1.55 -21.28
CA ILE A 34 -1.14 -0.89 -19.97
C ILE A 34 -2.33 0.08 -20.00
N GLN A 35 -3.11 0.05 -18.93
CA GLN A 35 -4.09 1.06 -18.59
C GLN A 35 -3.62 1.80 -17.34
N LEU A 36 -3.68 3.13 -17.35
CA LEU A 36 -3.55 3.97 -16.16
C LEU A 36 -4.91 4.56 -15.81
N ILE A 37 -5.42 4.24 -14.62
CA ILE A 37 -6.65 4.80 -14.05
C ILE A 37 -6.23 5.79 -12.97
N PHE A 38 -6.54 7.07 -13.17
CA PHE A 38 -6.16 8.14 -12.24
C PHE A 38 -7.39 8.79 -11.63
N VAL A 39 -7.50 8.69 -10.29
CA VAL A 39 -8.52 9.40 -9.51
C VAL A 39 -7.92 10.68 -8.96
N ASP A 40 -8.31 11.79 -9.55
CA ASP A 40 -7.84 13.11 -9.19
C ASP A 40 -8.78 13.78 -8.21
N GLN A 41 -8.30 14.00 -7.01
CA GLN A 41 -9.03 14.70 -5.95
C GLN A 41 -8.70 16.19 -5.88
N GLU A 42 -7.84 16.65 -6.78
CA GLU A 42 -7.42 18.05 -6.97
C GLU A 42 -7.55 18.43 -8.45
N ASP A 43 -6.57 19.13 -9.03
CA ASP A 43 -6.56 19.56 -10.43
C ASP A 43 -5.21 19.26 -11.08
N ASN A 44 -4.99 17.98 -11.41
CA ASN A 44 -3.72 17.48 -11.94
C ASN A 44 -3.83 16.85 -13.34
N LYS A 45 -4.96 17.02 -14.03
CA LYS A 45 -5.22 16.34 -15.31
C LYS A 45 -4.13 16.60 -16.34
N ASP A 46 -3.66 17.84 -16.44
CA ASP A 46 -2.67 18.28 -17.41
C ASP A 46 -1.27 17.67 -17.20
N VAL A 47 -0.98 17.14 -16.02
CA VAL A 47 0.27 16.38 -15.77
C VAL A 47 0.38 15.18 -16.72
N PHE A 48 -0.76 14.60 -17.10
CA PHE A 48 -0.83 13.41 -17.94
C PHE A 48 -0.84 13.72 -19.44
N ASP A 49 -0.75 14.99 -19.86
CA ASP A 49 -0.59 15.36 -21.27
C ASP A 49 0.71 14.79 -21.87
N ASN A 50 1.71 14.54 -21.01
CA ASN A 50 2.98 13.90 -21.38
C ASN A 50 2.97 12.37 -21.25
N LEU A 51 1.85 11.76 -20.87
CA LEU A 51 1.74 10.30 -20.84
C LEU A 51 1.80 9.76 -22.28
N SER A 52 2.52 8.65 -22.45
CA SER A 52 2.61 7.96 -23.75
C SER A 52 1.20 7.68 -24.30
N LYS A 53 0.97 8.07 -25.53
CA LYS A 53 -0.32 7.84 -26.22
C LYS A 53 -0.65 6.36 -26.43
N ASN A 54 0.34 5.48 -26.26
CA ASN A 54 0.11 4.04 -26.29
C ASN A 54 -0.54 3.51 -25.02
N ILE A 55 -0.41 4.22 -23.88
CA ILE A 55 -1.03 3.82 -22.62
C ILE A 55 -2.49 4.28 -22.62
N GLU A 56 -3.40 3.36 -22.34
CA GLU A 56 -4.81 3.75 -22.17
C GLU A 56 -4.96 4.55 -20.87
N PHE A 57 -5.48 5.78 -20.99
CA PHE A 57 -5.66 6.68 -19.85
C PHE A 57 -7.14 6.86 -19.50
N THR A 58 -7.48 6.53 -18.26
CA THR A 58 -8.81 6.75 -17.67
C THR A 58 -8.70 7.78 -16.56
N TYR A 59 -9.21 8.99 -16.81
CA TYR A 59 -9.23 10.08 -15.84
C TYR A 59 -10.57 10.18 -15.13
N ILE A 60 -10.53 10.25 -13.80
CA ILE A 60 -11.71 10.37 -12.94
C ILE A 60 -11.50 11.54 -11.99
N LYS A 61 -12.25 12.63 -12.19
CA LYS A 61 -12.31 13.73 -11.22
C LYS A 61 -13.24 13.34 -10.08
N TYR A 62 -12.76 13.43 -8.85
CA TYR A 62 -13.54 13.05 -7.68
C TYR A 62 -13.32 14.04 -6.53
N HIS A 63 -14.23 14.08 -5.56
CA HIS A 63 -14.06 14.88 -4.36
C HIS A 63 -13.07 14.23 -3.38
N HIS A 64 -12.60 14.99 -2.40
CA HIS A 64 -11.74 14.46 -1.34
C HIS A 64 -12.44 13.33 -0.58
N CYS A 65 -11.80 12.18 -0.52
CA CYS A 65 -12.28 10.98 0.18
C CYS A 65 -11.08 10.16 0.70
N SER A 66 -11.36 9.07 1.41
CA SER A 66 -10.31 8.16 1.87
C SER A 66 -9.63 7.46 0.70
N LEU A 67 -8.37 7.03 0.92
CA LEU A 67 -7.60 6.28 -0.07
C LEU A 67 -8.32 5.00 -0.53
N SER A 68 -8.93 4.27 0.40
CA SER A 68 -9.73 3.07 0.10
C SER A 68 -10.92 3.37 -0.80
N ASN A 69 -11.66 4.47 -0.53
CA ASN A 69 -12.78 4.88 -1.35
C ASN A 69 -12.32 5.28 -2.77
N ALA A 70 -11.28 6.11 -2.88
CA ALA A 70 -10.73 6.50 -4.18
C ALA A 70 -10.27 5.28 -5.00
N ARG A 71 -9.60 4.30 -4.38
CA ARG A 71 -9.23 3.05 -5.06
C ARG A 71 -10.44 2.23 -5.48
N ASN A 72 -11.50 2.18 -4.67
CA ASN A 72 -12.74 1.48 -5.02
C ASN A 72 -13.47 2.10 -6.21
N ILE A 73 -13.44 3.43 -6.34
CA ILE A 73 -13.94 4.12 -7.54
C ILE A 73 -13.15 3.67 -8.78
N ALA A 74 -11.82 3.66 -8.69
CA ALA A 74 -10.95 3.25 -9.80
C ALA A 74 -11.12 1.78 -10.18
N LEU A 75 -11.33 0.87 -9.21
CA LEU A 75 -11.54 -0.56 -9.46
C LEU A 75 -12.69 -0.87 -10.42
N GLN A 76 -13.71 0.01 -10.50
CA GLN A 76 -14.84 -0.14 -11.41
C GLN A 76 -14.47 0.04 -12.89
N HIS A 77 -13.29 0.59 -13.17
CA HIS A 77 -12.80 0.90 -14.51
C HIS A 77 -11.66 0.00 -14.98
N VAL A 78 -11.29 -1.00 -14.19
CA VAL A 78 -10.21 -1.95 -14.51
C VAL A 78 -10.58 -2.77 -15.74
N LYS A 79 -9.68 -2.76 -16.75
CA LYS A 79 -9.77 -3.56 -17.97
C LYS A 79 -8.66 -4.61 -18.06
N GLY A 80 -7.61 -4.44 -17.26
CA GLY A 80 -6.47 -5.34 -17.23
C GLY A 80 -6.76 -6.67 -16.55
N GLN A 81 -6.08 -7.73 -16.99
CA GLN A 81 -6.07 -9.01 -16.29
C GLN A 81 -5.41 -8.90 -14.91
N PHE A 82 -4.43 -8.00 -14.80
CA PHE A 82 -3.71 -7.72 -13.56
C PHE A 82 -3.92 -6.27 -13.14
N VAL A 83 -3.73 -6.00 -11.84
CA VAL A 83 -3.85 -4.68 -11.25
C VAL A 83 -2.67 -4.37 -10.34
N GLY A 84 -2.21 -3.12 -10.35
CA GLY A 84 -1.23 -2.57 -9.42
C GLY A 84 -1.73 -1.25 -8.82
N PHE A 85 -1.20 -0.88 -7.65
CA PHE A 85 -1.66 0.28 -6.88
C PHE A 85 -0.48 1.24 -6.59
N PRO A 86 0.08 1.91 -7.62
CA PRO A 86 1.13 2.91 -7.39
C PRO A 86 0.62 4.05 -6.52
N ASP A 87 1.42 4.44 -5.51
CA ASP A 87 1.19 5.68 -4.78
C ASP A 87 1.56 6.89 -5.66
N ASP A 88 1.01 8.06 -5.38
CA ASP A 88 1.20 9.26 -6.19
C ASP A 88 2.63 9.84 -6.13
N ASP A 89 3.46 9.37 -5.21
CA ASP A 89 4.85 9.77 -5.05
C ASP A 89 5.87 8.65 -5.35
N CYS A 90 5.42 7.49 -5.83
CA CYS A 90 6.31 6.43 -6.29
C CYS A 90 6.78 6.64 -7.75
N TRP A 91 7.82 5.91 -8.16
CA TRP A 91 8.25 5.78 -9.57
C TRP A 91 8.93 4.44 -9.79
N TYR A 92 8.98 4.03 -11.04
CA TYR A 92 9.45 2.70 -11.44
C TYR A 92 10.85 2.71 -12.04
N GLU A 93 11.60 1.64 -11.82
CA GLU A 93 12.76 1.29 -12.65
C GLU A 93 12.28 0.87 -14.05
N PRO A 94 13.14 0.98 -15.09
CA PRO A 94 12.72 0.67 -16.47
C PRO A 94 12.17 -0.75 -16.69
N ASP A 95 12.55 -1.72 -15.88
CA ASP A 95 12.18 -3.14 -16.01
C ASP A 95 11.18 -3.60 -14.93
N THR A 96 10.67 -2.68 -14.11
CA THR A 96 9.79 -3.03 -12.97
C THR A 96 8.55 -3.79 -13.42
N LEU A 97 7.83 -3.26 -14.43
CA LEU A 97 6.58 -3.88 -14.89
C LEU A 97 6.83 -5.19 -15.64
N GLN A 98 7.92 -5.28 -16.39
CA GLN A 98 8.33 -6.54 -17.03
C GLN A 98 8.57 -7.65 -16.01
N LYS A 99 9.32 -7.35 -14.94
CA LYS A 99 9.59 -8.30 -13.85
C LYS A 99 8.33 -8.72 -13.12
N ALA A 100 7.44 -7.79 -12.84
CA ALA A 100 6.16 -8.10 -12.18
C ALA A 100 5.29 -9.01 -13.04
N LEU A 101 5.16 -8.70 -14.33
CA LEU A 101 4.36 -9.49 -15.28
C LEU A 101 4.95 -10.87 -15.57
N PHE A 102 6.26 -11.04 -15.49
CA PHE A 102 6.91 -12.34 -15.64
C PHE A 102 6.32 -13.39 -14.68
N TYR A 103 6.16 -13.04 -13.40
CA TYR A 103 5.58 -13.94 -12.41
C TYR A 103 4.07 -14.14 -12.56
N LEU A 104 3.36 -13.10 -12.95
CA LEU A 104 1.90 -13.13 -13.05
C LEU A 104 1.40 -13.89 -14.28
N GLN A 105 2.13 -13.79 -15.39
CA GLN A 105 1.78 -14.47 -16.65
C GLN A 105 2.12 -15.95 -16.66
N ASP A 106 3.11 -16.38 -15.88
CA ASP A 106 3.42 -17.81 -15.68
C ASP A 106 2.25 -18.59 -15.04
N GLY A 107 1.33 -17.89 -14.37
CA GLY A 107 0.13 -18.48 -13.78
C GLY A 107 0.37 -19.23 -12.46
N LYS A 108 1.63 -19.42 -12.05
CA LYS A 108 1.99 -20.06 -10.79
C LYS A 108 1.57 -19.22 -9.57
N TYR A 109 1.67 -17.89 -9.70
CA TYR A 109 1.31 -16.94 -8.67
C TYR A 109 0.20 -16.00 -9.17
N GLN A 110 -0.75 -15.67 -8.31
CA GLN A 110 -1.80 -14.70 -8.58
C GLN A 110 -1.44 -13.31 -8.09
N GLY A 111 -0.33 -13.18 -7.40
CA GLY A 111 0.21 -11.90 -6.97
C GLY A 111 1.73 -11.93 -6.89
N VAL A 112 2.33 -10.75 -7.04
CA VAL A 112 3.76 -10.53 -6.83
C VAL A 112 3.98 -9.21 -6.11
N THR A 113 5.00 -9.14 -5.29
CA THR A 113 5.43 -7.91 -4.62
C THR A 113 6.95 -7.77 -4.68
N GLY A 114 7.42 -6.53 -4.70
CA GLY A 114 8.82 -6.18 -4.70
C GLY A 114 9.25 -5.45 -3.44
N LYS A 115 10.37 -4.76 -3.51
CA LYS A 115 10.90 -3.90 -2.45
C LYS A 115 10.74 -2.43 -2.81
N GLY A 116 10.64 -1.59 -1.77
CA GLY A 116 10.68 -0.14 -1.91
C GLY A 116 12.07 0.41 -1.61
N THR A 117 12.57 1.33 -2.46
CA THR A 117 13.81 2.06 -2.25
C THR A 117 13.59 3.56 -2.40
N ASN A 118 14.42 4.39 -1.75
CA ASN A 118 14.40 5.83 -1.96
C ASN A 118 15.35 6.26 -3.09
N GLU A 119 15.47 7.58 -3.32
CA GLU A 119 16.35 8.17 -4.33
C GLU A 119 17.83 7.80 -4.16
N LYS A 120 18.24 7.37 -2.97
CA LYS A 120 19.61 6.95 -2.64
C LYS A 120 19.78 5.43 -2.69
N GLY A 121 18.76 4.68 -3.14
CA GLY A 121 18.78 3.22 -3.15
C GLY A 121 18.63 2.57 -1.76
N GLN A 122 18.32 3.34 -0.72
CA GLN A 122 18.09 2.81 0.62
C GLN A 122 16.67 2.25 0.73
N LEU A 123 16.51 1.15 1.45
CA LEU A 123 15.21 0.53 1.66
C LEU A 123 14.25 1.47 2.42
N THR A 124 13.03 1.61 1.93
CA THR A 124 11.98 2.42 2.57
C THR A 124 11.33 1.72 3.76
N SER A 125 11.52 0.42 3.87
CA SER A 125 11.01 -0.42 4.96
C SER A 125 11.91 -1.65 5.15
N ILE A 126 11.49 -2.58 6.02
CA ILE A 126 12.21 -3.85 6.23
C ILE A 126 11.72 -4.83 5.17
N PHE A 127 12.58 -5.15 4.21
CA PHE A 127 12.34 -6.14 3.18
C PHE A 127 13.30 -7.32 3.34
N PRO A 128 12.88 -8.58 3.05
CA PRO A 128 13.77 -9.71 3.00
C PRO A 128 14.81 -9.59 1.88
N GLU A 129 15.98 -10.17 2.10
CA GLU A 129 17.03 -10.22 1.07
C GLU A 129 16.74 -11.27 -0.02
N LYS A 130 15.98 -12.31 0.34
CA LYS A 130 15.70 -13.46 -0.55
C LYS A 130 14.25 -13.47 -0.97
N ALA A 131 14.05 -13.87 -2.22
CA ALA A 131 12.74 -14.14 -2.78
C ALA A 131 12.07 -15.32 -2.07
N ASP A 132 10.76 -15.22 -1.82
CA ASP A 132 9.98 -16.28 -1.17
C ASP A 132 8.47 -16.09 -1.40
N GLU A 133 7.71 -17.15 -1.22
CA GLU A 133 6.25 -17.10 -1.19
C GLU A 133 5.76 -16.50 0.13
N LEU A 134 4.78 -15.59 0.06
CA LEU A 134 4.22 -14.97 1.24
C LEU A 134 3.28 -15.91 1.99
N THR A 135 3.21 -15.72 3.29
CA THR A 135 2.17 -16.28 4.15
C THR A 135 1.48 -15.16 4.93
N VAL A 136 0.34 -15.45 5.55
CA VAL A 136 -0.41 -14.46 6.34
C VAL A 136 0.49 -13.72 7.35
N GLU A 137 1.40 -14.42 8.01
CA GLU A 137 2.33 -13.82 8.99
C GLU A 137 3.65 -13.35 8.38
N LYS A 138 4.10 -13.99 7.28
CA LYS A 138 5.31 -13.66 6.54
C LYS A 138 4.95 -12.89 5.28
N ARG A 139 4.30 -11.73 5.43
CA ARG A 139 3.84 -10.92 4.30
C ARG A 139 4.82 -9.83 3.88
N CYS A 140 6.05 -9.86 4.36
CA CYS A 140 7.07 -8.84 4.15
C CYS A 140 6.55 -7.44 4.52
N ALA A 141 7.12 -6.39 4.01
CA ALA A 141 6.50 -5.08 4.01
C ALA A 141 5.66 -4.95 2.73
N ALA A 142 4.53 -5.65 2.68
CA ALA A 142 3.58 -5.49 1.59
C ALA A 142 3.01 -4.06 1.67
N ILE A 143 3.49 -3.21 0.78
CA ILE A 143 3.10 -1.80 0.68
C ILE A 143 2.41 -1.63 -0.66
N SER A 144 1.36 -0.83 -0.72
CA SER A 144 0.50 -0.68 -1.91
C SER A 144 1.28 -0.55 -3.22
N TYR A 145 2.25 0.34 -3.28
CA TYR A 145 3.01 0.61 -4.51
C TYR A 145 3.93 -0.54 -4.95
N THR A 146 4.13 -1.57 -4.12
CA THR A 146 4.93 -2.76 -4.48
C THR A 146 4.08 -3.95 -4.94
N LEU A 147 2.75 -3.86 -4.85
CA LEU A 147 1.83 -4.97 -5.03
C LEU A 147 1.24 -5.00 -6.44
N PHE A 148 1.29 -6.18 -7.07
CA PHE A 148 0.62 -6.45 -8.33
C PHE A 148 -0.14 -7.78 -8.21
N PHE A 149 -1.41 -7.82 -8.65
CA PHE A 149 -2.28 -8.98 -8.50
C PHE A 149 -3.04 -9.30 -9.78
N LYS A 150 -3.42 -10.55 -9.96
CA LYS A 150 -4.53 -10.89 -10.84
C LYS A 150 -5.78 -10.16 -10.33
N TYR A 151 -6.48 -9.48 -11.22
CA TYR A 151 -7.66 -8.70 -10.83
C TYR A 151 -8.77 -9.60 -10.28
N CYS A 152 -9.34 -9.21 -9.14
CA CYS A 152 -10.46 -9.88 -8.48
C CYS A 152 -11.63 -8.88 -8.42
N PRO A 153 -12.60 -8.93 -9.35
CA PRO A 153 -13.67 -7.92 -9.45
C PRO A 153 -14.61 -7.91 -8.25
N GLU A 154 -14.70 -9.04 -7.51
CA GLU A 154 -15.54 -9.16 -6.31
C GLU A 154 -14.92 -8.50 -5.08
N LEU A 155 -13.60 -8.21 -5.11
CA LEU A 155 -12.91 -7.65 -3.95
C LEU A 155 -12.79 -6.13 -4.05
N LYS A 156 -13.13 -5.46 -2.96
CA LYS A 156 -12.95 -4.02 -2.75
C LYS A 156 -12.08 -3.77 -1.52
N PHE A 157 -11.47 -2.60 -1.48
CA PHE A 157 -10.85 -2.10 -0.25
C PHE A 157 -11.90 -1.85 0.83
N ASP A 158 -11.56 -2.17 2.07
CA ASP A 158 -12.41 -1.84 3.22
C ASP A 158 -12.31 -0.33 3.53
N GLU A 159 -13.39 0.41 3.26
CA GLU A 159 -13.44 1.88 3.43
C GLU A 159 -13.39 2.33 4.89
N VAL A 160 -13.54 1.41 5.82
CA VAL A 160 -13.27 1.66 7.24
C VAL A 160 -11.79 1.96 7.49
N MET A 161 -10.90 1.47 6.62
CA MET A 161 -9.44 1.58 6.72
C MET A 161 -8.87 2.53 5.68
N GLY A 162 -7.63 2.94 5.91
CA GLY A 162 -6.82 3.71 4.97
C GLY A 162 -6.69 5.18 5.36
N VAL A 163 -5.73 5.84 4.73
CA VAL A 163 -5.50 7.28 4.93
C VAL A 163 -6.78 8.06 4.60
N GLY A 164 -7.18 8.96 5.49
CA GLY A 164 -8.42 9.74 5.33
C GLY A 164 -9.69 9.04 5.79
N SER A 165 -9.61 7.83 6.38
CA SER A 165 -10.78 7.15 6.94
C SER A 165 -11.44 7.96 8.06
N GLU A 166 -12.76 8.10 8.01
CA GLU A 166 -13.58 8.77 9.03
C GLU A 166 -13.44 8.15 10.43
N TYR A 167 -13.13 6.84 10.45
CA TYR A 167 -13.01 6.06 11.68
C TYR A 167 -11.64 6.17 12.35
N ASN A 168 -10.74 7.03 11.80
CA ASN A 168 -9.36 7.17 12.27
C ASN A 168 -8.61 5.83 12.32
N ILE A 169 -8.85 4.97 11.33
CA ILE A 169 -8.14 3.70 11.07
C ILE A 169 -7.26 3.91 9.83
N GLY A 170 -6.16 4.64 10.01
CA GLY A 170 -5.42 5.32 8.94
C GLY A 170 -4.38 4.47 8.22
N ALA A 171 -4.41 3.13 8.33
CA ALA A 171 -3.49 2.25 7.60
C ALA A 171 -3.97 0.80 7.59
N GLY A 172 -3.39 -0.01 6.71
CA GLY A 172 -3.55 -1.46 6.65
C GLY A 172 -4.55 -1.92 5.60
N GLU A 173 -5.11 -1.00 4.81
CA GLU A 173 -6.07 -1.30 3.75
C GLU A 173 -5.45 -2.18 2.66
N GLU A 174 -4.21 -1.91 2.26
CA GLU A 174 -3.47 -2.74 1.31
C GLU A 174 -3.14 -4.12 1.88
N THR A 175 -2.85 -4.18 3.18
CA THR A 175 -2.61 -5.45 3.87
C THR A 175 -3.91 -6.26 4.00
N ASP A 176 -5.02 -5.60 4.30
CA ASP A 176 -6.35 -6.22 4.34
C ASP A 176 -6.72 -6.80 2.97
N TYR A 177 -6.50 -6.03 1.91
CA TYR A 177 -6.75 -6.46 0.53
C TYR A 177 -5.92 -7.70 0.18
N LEU A 178 -4.60 -7.66 0.45
CA LEU A 178 -3.68 -8.78 0.25
C LEU A 178 -4.12 -10.03 1.03
N LEU A 179 -4.37 -9.88 2.31
CA LEU A 179 -4.75 -11.02 3.16
C LEU A 179 -6.10 -11.61 2.75
N THR A 180 -7.06 -10.77 2.33
CA THR A 180 -8.35 -11.25 1.82
C THR A 180 -8.16 -12.05 0.52
N LEU A 181 -7.30 -11.60 -0.40
CA LEU A 181 -6.94 -12.37 -1.60
C LEU A 181 -6.36 -13.74 -1.23
N MET A 182 -5.45 -13.78 -0.25
CA MET A 182 -4.78 -15.02 0.18
C MET A 182 -5.74 -15.96 0.92
N GLU A 183 -6.52 -15.46 1.86
CA GLU A 183 -7.35 -16.29 2.74
C GLU A 183 -8.67 -16.70 2.10
N LYS A 184 -9.34 -15.81 1.37
CA LYS A 184 -10.67 -16.04 0.81
C LYS A 184 -10.63 -16.53 -0.64
N TYR A 185 -9.67 -16.03 -1.42
CA TYR A 185 -9.57 -16.34 -2.85
C TYR A 185 -8.39 -17.26 -3.18
N ALA A 186 -7.66 -17.74 -2.16
CA ALA A 186 -6.55 -18.68 -2.27
C ALA A 186 -5.42 -18.19 -3.20
N TYR A 187 -5.16 -16.87 -3.23
CA TYR A 187 -4.06 -16.31 -4.00
C TYR A 187 -2.72 -16.70 -3.38
N ARG A 188 -1.82 -17.20 -4.24
CA ARG A 188 -0.42 -17.38 -3.92
C ARG A 188 0.31 -16.13 -4.38
N VAL A 189 1.04 -15.51 -3.45
CA VAL A 189 1.75 -14.25 -3.70
C VAL A 189 3.25 -14.46 -3.47
N TYR A 190 4.05 -14.02 -4.43
CA TYR A 190 5.49 -14.17 -4.41
C TYR A 190 6.18 -12.83 -4.16
N TYR A 191 7.22 -12.84 -3.35
CA TYR A 191 8.09 -11.70 -3.13
C TYR A 191 9.39 -11.88 -3.90
N ASP A 192 9.75 -10.91 -4.74
CA ASP A 192 11.04 -10.86 -5.42
C ASP A 192 11.75 -9.52 -5.16
N PRO A 193 12.92 -9.51 -4.46
CA PRO A 193 13.67 -8.28 -4.21
C PRO A 193 14.30 -7.66 -5.46
N SER A 194 14.28 -8.34 -6.61
CA SER A 194 14.73 -7.77 -7.88
C SER A 194 13.71 -6.78 -8.47
N ILE A 195 12.44 -6.86 -8.06
CA ILE A 195 11.41 -5.88 -8.40
C ILE A 195 11.57 -4.71 -7.45
N SER A 196 12.09 -3.60 -7.95
CA SER A 196 12.33 -2.38 -7.16
C SER A 196 11.40 -1.26 -7.60
N ILE A 197 10.71 -0.70 -6.63
CA ILE A 197 9.87 0.49 -6.81
C ILE A 197 10.41 1.59 -5.92
N HIS A 198 10.56 2.77 -6.47
CA HIS A 198 11.04 3.90 -5.71
C HIS A 198 9.91 4.65 -5.03
N HIS A 199 10.20 5.14 -3.84
CA HIS A 199 9.29 5.97 -3.05
C HIS A 199 10.14 6.91 -2.18
N PRO A 200 9.81 8.20 -2.05
CA PRO A 200 10.61 9.12 -1.26
C PRO A 200 10.66 8.70 0.20
N THR A 201 11.75 9.02 0.88
CA THR A 201 11.80 8.89 2.33
C THR A 201 10.74 9.78 2.95
N GLY A 202 9.98 9.23 3.88
CA GLY A 202 8.84 9.91 4.48
C GLY A 202 9.18 11.31 5.02
N ALA A 203 8.24 12.23 4.91
CA ALA A 203 8.36 13.58 5.40
C ALA A 203 8.73 13.62 6.90
N ILE A 204 9.59 14.56 7.27
CA ILE A 204 9.90 14.85 8.68
C ILE A 204 8.65 15.51 9.28
N TYR A 205 8.00 14.83 10.20
CA TYR A 205 6.85 15.35 10.94
C TYR A 205 7.29 15.90 12.30
N ASP A 206 6.56 16.91 12.79
CA ASP A 206 6.62 17.31 14.20
C ASP A 206 6.12 16.17 15.11
N ASN A 207 6.45 16.27 16.38
CA ASN A 207 6.11 15.23 17.37
C ASN A 207 4.60 14.96 17.48
N GLU A 208 3.78 15.97 17.32
CA GLU A 208 2.31 15.83 17.41
C GLU A 208 1.75 15.02 16.25
N LYS A 209 2.20 15.32 15.01
CA LYS A 209 1.83 14.56 13.81
C LYS A 209 2.31 13.12 13.89
N ILE A 210 3.56 12.90 14.38
CA ILE A 210 4.09 11.55 14.61
C ILE A 210 3.19 10.76 15.57
N LEU A 211 2.76 11.38 16.67
CA LEU A 211 1.93 10.71 17.67
C LEU A 211 0.51 10.42 17.13
N LYS A 212 -0.12 11.38 16.44
CA LYS A 212 -1.43 11.18 15.79
C LYS A 212 -1.37 10.04 14.76
N ARG A 213 -0.35 10.05 13.90
CA ARG A 213 -0.14 8.99 12.89
C ARG A 213 0.10 7.63 13.54
N ALA A 214 0.93 7.57 14.58
CA ALA A 214 1.20 6.33 15.31
C ALA A 214 -0.07 5.72 15.91
N TYR A 215 -0.94 6.53 16.47
CA TYR A 215 -2.21 6.09 17.02
C TYR A 215 -3.17 5.59 15.94
N SER A 216 -3.37 6.34 14.85
CA SER A 216 -4.25 5.97 13.75
C SER A 216 -3.80 4.68 13.07
N TYR A 217 -2.50 4.53 12.83
CA TYR A 217 -1.89 3.31 12.25
C TYR A 217 -2.01 2.11 13.20
N ALA A 218 -1.86 2.34 14.49
CA ALA A 218 -2.05 1.29 15.49
C ALA A 218 -3.50 0.80 15.54
N ARG A 219 -4.48 1.68 15.34
CA ARG A 219 -5.89 1.28 15.20
C ARG A 219 -6.08 0.36 13.97
N GLY A 220 -5.47 0.69 12.85
CA GLY A 220 -5.46 -0.18 11.66
C GLY A 220 -4.89 -1.56 11.95
N ALA A 221 -3.73 -1.62 12.62
CA ALA A 221 -3.13 -2.90 13.01
C ALA A 221 -4.01 -3.72 13.95
N GLY A 222 -4.71 -3.09 14.89
CA GLY A 222 -5.66 -3.76 15.78
C GLY A 222 -6.86 -4.32 15.03
N TYR A 223 -7.48 -3.51 14.17
CA TYR A 223 -8.63 -3.88 13.36
C TYR A 223 -8.30 -5.06 12.43
N LEU A 224 -7.18 -4.96 11.72
CA LEU A 224 -6.66 -6.01 10.84
C LEU A 224 -6.43 -7.33 11.59
N THR A 225 -5.88 -7.26 12.81
CA THR A 225 -5.59 -8.42 13.64
C THR A 225 -6.84 -9.17 14.09
N ARG A 226 -7.97 -8.47 14.23
CA ARG A 226 -9.27 -9.10 14.47
C ARG A 226 -9.88 -9.70 13.21
N LYS A 227 -9.70 -9.04 12.07
CA LYS A 227 -10.33 -9.39 10.79
C LYS A 227 -9.73 -10.66 10.17
N HIS A 228 -8.44 -10.91 10.37
CA HIS A 228 -7.69 -11.99 9.74
C HIS A 228 -7.19 -13.07 10.70
N ASN A 229 -6.86 -14.24 10.15
CA ASN A 229 -6.48 -15.46 10.87
C ASN A 229 -5.01 -15.46 11.33
N PHE A 230 -4.62 -14.47 12.13
CA PHE A 230 -3.30 -14.48 12.76
C PHE A 230 -3.24 -15.47 13.93
N SER A 231 -2.07 -16.12 14.11
CA SER A 231 -1.83 -16.97 15.26
C SER A 231 -1.91 -16.22 16.59
N PHE A 232 -2.20 -16.93 17.65
CA PHE A 232 -2.20 -16.36 19.01
C PHE A 232 -0.86 -15.71 19.35
N ILE A 233 0.25 -16.33 18.95
CA ILE A 233 1.60 -15.82 19.19
C ILE A 233 1.81 -14.48 18.46
N TYR A 234 1.35 -14.36 17.23
CA TYR A 234 1.42 -13.10 16.49
C TYR A 234 0.60 -12.01 17.17
N LYS A 235 -0.65 -12.33 17.56
CA LYS A 235 -1.53 -11.40 18.30
C LYS A 235 -0.87 -10.96 19.61
N ALA A 236 -0.36 -11.90 20.40
CA ALA A 236 0.32 -11.59 21.65
C ALA A 236 1.52 -10.64 21.42
N LYS A 237 2.40 -10.95 20.47
CA LYS A 237 3.54 -10.07 20.13
C LYS A 237 3.08 -8.67 19.72
N LEU A 238 1.99 -8.56 18.97
CA LEU A 238 1.46 -7.28 18.55
C LEU A 238 1.08 -6.39 19.74
N PHE A 239 0.43 -6.94 20.76
CA PHE A 239 0.00 -6.18 21.95
C PHE A 239 1.12 -5.99 22.99
N PHE A 240 1.98 -7.00 23.19
CA PHE A 240 3.06 -6.90 24.18
C PHE A 240 4.21 -5.97 23.75
N ARG A 241 4.52 -5.89 22.46
CA ARG A 241 5.61 -5.01 21.98
C ARG A 241 5.49 -3.55 22.43
N PRO A 242 4.37 -2.86 22.25
CA PRO A 242 4.24 -1.47 22.71
C PRO A 242 4.20 -1.38 24.24
N LEU A 243 3.69 -2.39 24.95
CA LEU A 243 3.73 -2.44 26.40
C LEU A 243 5.18 -2.43 26.92
N ILE A 244 6.02 -3.30 26.37
CA ILE A 244 7.46 -3.31 26.67
C ILE A 244 8.08 -1.96 26.30
N GLY A 245 7.69 -1.39 25.17
CA GLY A 245 8.17 -0.07 24.71
C GLY A 245 7.86 1.05 25.71
N ILE A 246 6.72 1.02 26.40
CA ILE A 246 6.39 1.99 27.44
C ILE A 246 7.43 1.92 28.56
N PHE A 247 7.67 0.73 29.12
CA PHE A 247 8.61 0.55 30.23
C PHE A 247 10.04 0.91 29.84
N VAL A 248 10.52 0.44 28.71
CA VAL A 248 11.89 0.72 28.24
C VAL A 248 12.12 2.21 28.01
N ASN A 249 11.18 2.91 27.38
CA ASN A 249 11.31 4.33 27.10
C ASN A 249 11.10 5.19 28.36
N PHE A 250 10.29 4.74 29.31
CA PHE A 250 10.16 5.38 30.62
C PHE A 250 11.47 5.33 31.41
N ILE A 251 12.12 4.15 31.48
CA ILE A 251 13.44 3.99 32.12
C ILE A 251 14.50 4.86 31.44
N LYS A 252 14.42 5.01 30.12
CA LYS A 252 15.34 5.88 29.35
C LYS A 252 15.00 7.38 29.44
N MET A 253 13.98 7.75 30.18
CA MET A 253 13.46 9.12 30.31
C MET A 253 13.06 9.74 28.94
N ASP A 254 12.80 8.92 27.92
CA ASP A 254 12.33 9.38 26.60
C ASP A 254 10.80 9.42 26.59
N MET A 255 10.25 10.53 27.08
CA MET A 255 8.80 10.69 27.26
C MET A 255 8.03 10.72 25.93
N ILE A 256 8.66 11.17 24.82
CA ILE A 256 8.03 11.19 23.50
C ILE A 256 7.85 9.76 22.98
N ARG A 257 8.89 8.92 23.05
CA ARG A 257 8.81 7.52 22.67
C ARG A 257 7.94 6.72 23.62
N CYS A 258 7.93 7.05 24.90
CA CYS A 258 7.02 6.46 25.88
C CYS A 258 5.54 6.74 25.50
N ARG A 259 5.18 8.01 25.22
CA ARG A 259 3.85 8.41 24.76
C ARG A 259 3.48 7.75 23.43
N LYS A 260 4.42 7.66 22.48
CA LYS A 260 4.21 6.93 21.20
C LYS A 260 3.89 5.45 21.44
N SER A 261 4.62 4.78 22.35
CA SER A 261 4.38 3.38 22.69
C SER A 261 3.01 3.19 23.35
N TYR A 262 2.62 4.09 24.26
CA TYR A 262 1.28 4.09 24.86
C TYR A 262 0.19 4.25 23.80
N LEU A 263 0.31 5.22 22.89
CA LEU A 263 -0.66 5.44 21.81
C LEU A 263 -0.73 4.25 20.84
N ASN A 264 0.38 3.58 20.60
CA ASN A 264 0.40 2.33 19.83
C ASN A 264 -0.40 1.22 20.54
N LEU A 265 -0.22 1.04 21.85
CA LEU A 265 -0.98 0.04 22.59
C LEU A 265 -2.47 0.39 22.60
N LYS A 266 -2.80 1.63 22.99
CA LYS A 266 -4.17 2.14 22.99
C LYS A 266 -4.86 1.95 21.64
N GLY A 267 -4.21 2.40 20.56
CA GLY A 267 -4.77 2.28 19.21
C GLY A 267 -5.01 0.84 18.80
N ARG A 268 -4.09 -0.10 19.10
CA ARG A 268 -4.27 -1.53 18.80
C ARG A 268 -5.45 -2.13 19.55
N ILE A 269 -5.64 -1.80 20.83
CA ILE A 269 -6.79 -2.26 21.62
C ILE A 269 -8.08 -1.70 21.03
N GLU A 270 -8.17 -0.38 20.81
CA GLU A 270 -9.38 0.25 20.28
C GLU A 270 -9.70 -0.23 18.86
N GLY A 271 -8.70 -0.39 18.00
CA GLY A 271 -8.90 -0.95 16.65
C GLY A 271 -9.39 -2.40 16.69
N TYR A 272 -8.85 -3.20 17.60
CA TYR A 272 -9.27 -4.60 17.75
C TYR A 272 -10.73 -4.74 18.19
N PHE A 273 -11.20 -3.85 19.08
CA PHE A 273 -12.59 -3.86 19.56
C PHE A 273 -13.53 -2.95 18.76
N PHE A 274 -12.99 -2.26 17.74
CA PHE A 274 -13.81 -1.37 16.90
C PHE A 274 -14.92 -2.15 16.22
N LYS A 275 -16.15 -1.66 16.30
CA LYS A 275 -17.34 -2.15 15.59
C LYS A 275 -18.00 -0.97 14.89
N LEU A 276 -18.45 -1.16 13.66
CA LEU A 276 -19.39 -0.25 13.05
C LEU A 276 -20.68 -0.31 13.87
N THR A 277 -21.08 0.80 14.47
CA THR A 277 -22.45 0.96 14.95
C THR A 277 -23.35 1.03 13.72
N GLN A 278 -24.24 0.07 13.59
CA GLN A 278 -25.30 0.07 12.58
C GLN A 278 -26.25 1.25 12.81
#